data_6fdd0cf397856f4de2c595b461642761
#
_entry.id   6fdd0cf397856f4de2c595b461642761
#
_cell.length_a   1.000
_cell.length_b   1.000
_cell.length_c   1.000
_cell.angle_alpha   90.00
_cell.angle_beta   90.00
_cell.angle_gamma   90.00
#
_symmetry.space_group_name_H-M   'P 1'
#
loop_
_entity.id
_entity.type
_entity.pdbx_description
1 polymer ?
#
loop_
_entity_poly.entity_id
_entity_poly.type
_entity_poly.pdbx_seq_one_letter_code
_entity_poly.pdbx_strand_id
1 'polypeptide(L)'
;VSAQPVAPPVESSGADLVVVLNCGSSSIKFAVYDSGIDPLPRKALWNGKVQGIGGPSPDFGESGVEPFAIDLDAGKPYTGALALIRDRILARLAGRRVGAVAHRVVHGGSKYFKPVRVDAGVLDDLRGYIPLAPLHQPFALEAVAILLREYPRLPQVACFDTGFHHTIPKVEQILPLPWDAWERGVRRYGFHGLSYAYMATALPERHGDAARGRTIVAHLGSGASLCAMRDLQSVATTMGFSALDGLMMGTRTGALDPGAVIYLMEIEKLSLEDVGQMLYHRSGLLGVSGISSEPRVIVKHEDEEGEAGERARIALALYVRRIVREIGAMAAVLGGLDMLVFTAGVGEHNAFIRERVCRDLAFLGVELEEAANEANAAVISAPGSRVLVAVEPTNEEWIAARQALAAIA
;
A
#
# COMPACT_ATOMS: atom_id res chain seq x y z
N VAL A 1 -24.17 -18.96 22.65
CA VAL A 1 -23.15 -17.98 22.25
C VAL A 1 -21.94 -18.29 23.13
N SER A 2 -20.94 -19.04 22.61
CA SER A 2 -19.70 -19.31 23.35
C SER A 2 -18.93 -17.99 23.47
N ALA A 3 -18.50 -17.64 24.67
CA ALA A 3 -17.68 -16.45 24.91
C ALA A 3 -16.40 -16.55 24.06
N GLN A 4 -16.23 -15.62 23.11
CA GLN A 4 -15.05 -15.55 22.28
C GLN A 4 -13.83 -15.15 23.13
N PRO A 5 -12.64 -15.73 22.92
CA PRO A 5 -11.46 -15.39 23.69
C PRO A 5 -11.10 -13.91 23.53
N VAL A 6 -10.98 -13.20 24.64
CA VAL A 6 -10.53 -11.80 24.69
C VAL A 6 -9.11 -11.80 25.25
N ALA A 7 -8.16 -11.19 24.56
CA ALA A 7 -6.82 -11.03 25.10
C ALA A 7 -6.85 -10.14 26.36
N PRO A 8 -5.91 -10.29 27.29
CA PRO A 8 -5.86 -9.50 28.52
C PRO A 8 -5.75 -7.99 28.23
N PRO A 9 -6.28 -7.12 29.11
CA PRO A 9 -6.16 -5.67 28.95
C PRO A 9 -4.68 -5.25 28.96
N VAL A 10 -4.37 -4.24 28.13
CA VAL A 10 -3.02 -3.66 28.08
C VAL A 10 -2.87 -2.73 29.28
N GLU A 11 -1.79 -2.84 30.05
CA GLU A 11 -1.46 -1.88 31.13
C GLU A 11 -1.37 -0.47 30.57
N SER A 12 -2.03 0.49 31.20
CA SER A 12 -2.27 1.83 30.64
C SER A 12 -1.57 2.95 31.40
N SER A 13 -1.08 3.93 30.66
CA SER A 13 -0.59 5.24 31.17
C SER A 13 -1.72 6.24 31.49
N GLY A 14 -2.99 5.86 31.30
CA GLY A 14 -4.14 6.76 31.46
C GLY A 14 -4.39 7.72 30.28
N ALA A 15 -3.51 7.74 29.28
CA ALA A 15 -3.63 8.59 28.11
C ALA A 15 -4.63 8.04 27.06
N ASP A 16 -5.01 8.89 26.10
CA ASP A 16 -5.91 8.53 25.01
C ASP A 16 -5.26 7.54 24.02
N LEU A 17 -6.08 6.79 23.33
CA LEU A 17 -5.66 5.87 22.26
C LEU A 17 -5.95 6.47 20.88
N VAL A 18 -5.11 6.17 19.91
CA VAL A 18 -5.38 6.41 18.50
C VAL A 18 -5.63 5.08 17.80
N VAL A 19 -6.77 4.98 17.15
CA VAL A 19 -7.15 3.82 16.34
C VAL A 19 -6.88 4.14 14.88
N VAL A 20 -6.20 3.25 14.17
CA VAL A 20 -6.01 3.33 12.71
C VAL A 20 -6.87 2.28 12.05
N LEU A 21 -7.62 2.68 11.04
CA LEU A 21 -8.43 1.78 10.21
C LEU A 21 -7.94 1.80 8.76
N ASN A 22 -7.71 0.62 8.21
CA ASN A 22 -7.37 0.40 6.81
C ASN A 22 -8.43 -0.54 6.21
N CYS A 23 -9.39 0.07 5.52
CA CYS A 23 -10.59 -0.57 5.04
C CYS A 23 -10.50 -0.90 3.55
N GLY A 24 -10.40 -2.19 3.22
CA GLY A 24 -10.47 -2.72 1.86
C GLY A 24 -11.79 -3.43 1.57
N SER A 25 -11.98 -3.90 0.34
CA SER A 25 -13.23 -4.54 -0.10
C SER A 25 -13.56 -5.84 0.64
N SER A 26 -12.55 -6.64 0.96
CA SER A 26 -12.71 -7.96 1.59
C SER A 26 -12.04 -8.06 2.95
N SER A 27 -11.46 -6.98 3.45
CA SER A 27 -10.77 -6.98 4.75
C SER A 27 -10.72 -5.62 5.39
N ILE A 28 -10.74 -5.58 6.71
CA ILE A 28 -10.48 -4.39 7.52
C ILE A 28 -9.33 -4.72 8.45
N LYS A 29 -8.25 -3.94 8.38
CA LYS A 29 -7.16 -3.99 9.34
C LYS A 29 -7.29 -2.83 10.31
N PHE A 30 -6.91 -3.06 11.56
CA PHE A 30 -6.81 -2.00 12.55
C PHE A 30 -5.54 -2.10 13.36
N ALA A 31 -5.06 -0.96 13.84
CA ALA A 31 -3.97 -0.87 14.80
C ALA A 31 -4.31 0.19 15.86
N VAL A 32 -3.85 -0.03 17.08
CA VAL A 32 -4.12 0.88 18.20
C VAL A 32 -2.81 1.30 18.81
N TYR A 33 -2.64 2.61 18.97
CA TYR A 33 -1.45 3.24 19.51
C TYR A 33 -1.75 4.03 20.78
N ASP A 34 -0.76 4.13 21.67
CA ASP A 34 -0.80 4.96 22.87
C ASP A 34 -0.31 6.37 22.53
N SER A 35 -1.22 7.35 22.48
CA SER A 35 -0.86 8.73 22.20
C SER A 35 -0.25 9.47 23.40
N GLY A 36 -0.24 8.86 24.59
CA GLY A 36 0.40 9.43 25.77
C GLY A 36 1.92 9.22 25.80
N ILE A 37 2.46 8.47 24.84
CA ILE A 37 3.90 8.22 24.73
C ILE A 37 4.47 9.08 23.59
N ASP A 38 5.43 9.95 23.89
CA ASP A 38 6.12 10.78 22.92
C ASP A 38 7.63 10.49 22.94
N PRO A 39 8.26 10.14 21.81
CA PRO A 39 7.65 9.95 20.48
C PRO A 39 6.74 8.72 20.42
N LEU A 40 5.71 8.79 19.57
CA LEU A 40 4.76 7.69 19.35
C LEU A 40 5.50 6.40 19.03
N PRO A 41 5.32 5.30 19.79
CA PRO A 41 5.99 4.03 19.54
C PRO A 41 5.62 3.47 18.17
N ARG A 42 6.62 2.96 17.42
CA ARG A 42 6.38 2.37 16.10
C ARG A 42 5.58 1.06 16.16
N LYS A 43 5.69 0.34 17.27
CA LYS A 43 4.91 -0.86 17.52
C LYS A 43 3.56 -0.48 18.10
N ALA A 44 2.48 -0.92 17.45
CA ALA A 44 1.14 -0.78 17.97
C ALA A 44 1.01 -1.51 19.32
N LEU A 45 0.18 -1.00 20.22
CA LEU A 45 -0.21 -1.70 21.46
C LEU A 45 -0.82 -3.06 21.13
N TRP A 46 -1.73 -3.06 20.17
CA TRP A 46 -2.25 -4.27 19.50
C TRP A 46 -2.80 -3.91 18.12
N ASN A 47 -2.94 -4.91 17.30
CA ASN A 47 -3.53 -4.80 15.98
C ASN A 47 -4.38 -6.04 15.68
N GLY A 48 -5.14 -5.97 14.62
CA GLY A 48 -5.92 -7.10 14.16
C GLY A 48 -6.52 -6.85 12.80
N LYS A 49 -7.25 -7.85 12.33
CA LYS A 49 -7.91 -7.81 11.03
C LYS A 49 -9.17 -8.67 11.03
N VAL A 50 -10.15 -8.22 10.26
CA VAL A 50 -11.20 -9.07 9.69
C VAL A 50 -10.83 -9.33 8.25
N GLN A 51 -10.90 -10.55 7.78
CA GLN A 51 -10.66 -10.89 6.38
C GLN A 51 -11.75 -11.83 5.87
N GLY A 52 -11.88 -11.97 4.54
CA GLY A 52 -12.92 -12.75 3.91
C GLY A 52 -14.31 -12.13 4.01
N ILE A 53 -14.41 -10.80 4.21
CA ILE A 53 -15.70 -10.08 4.27
C ILE A 53 -16.46 -10.25 2.96
N GLY A 54 -17.72 -10.70 3.06
CA GLY A 54 -18.55 -11.02 1.90
C GLY A 54 -18.25 -12.36 1.23
N GLY A 55 -17.25 -13.08 1.70
CA GLY A 55 -16.92 -14.43 1.28
C GLY A 55 -17.55 -15.50 2.18
N PRO A 56 -17.34 -16.79 1.85
CA PRO A 56 -17.97 -17.92 2.56
C PRO A 56 -17.37 -18.22 3.95
N SER A 57 -16.17 -17.74 4.24
CA SER A 57 -15.42 -18.10 5.44
C SER A 57 -14.67 -16.89 6.01
N PRO A 58 -15.37 -15.86 6.51
CA PRO A 58 -14.71 -14.73 7.14
C PRO A 58 -14.08 -15.14 8.48
N ASP A 59 -12.93 -14.54 8.78
CA ASP A 59 -12.22 -14.76 10.05
C ASP A 59 -11.79 -13.43 10.69
N PHE A 60 -11.56 -13.49 12.00
CA PHE A 60 -10.99 -12.41 12.79
C PHE A 60 -9.71 -12.90 13.45
N GLY A 61 -8.63 -12.10 13.31
CA GLY A 61 -7.38 -12.31 14.02
C GLY A 61 -6.92 -11.02 14.68
N GLU A 62 -6.35 -11.11 15.87
CA GLU A 62 -5.73 -9.98 16.56
C GLU A 62 -4.51 -10.42 17.36
N SER A 63 -3.66 -9.47 17.73
CA SER A 63 -2.45 -9.73 18.53
C SER A 63 -2.75 -10.47 19.81
N GLY A 64 -2.10 -11.63 20.02
CA GLY A 64 -2.25 -12.46 21.20
C GLY A 64 -3.49 -13.36 21.23
N VAL A 65 -4.20 -13.47 20.10
CA VAL A 65 -5.35 -14.37 19.95
C VAL A 65 -5.21 -15.12 18.62
N GLU A 66 -5.41 -16.45 18.66
CA GLU A 66 -5.46 -17.25 17.44
C GLU A 66 -6.64 -16.81 16.56
N PRO A 67 -6.47 -16.72 15.25
CA PRO A 67 -7.55 -16.39 14.34
C PRO A 67 -8.72 -17.37 14.48
N PHE A 68 -9.94 -16.84 14.43
CA PHE A 68 -11.15 -17.64 14.53
C PHE A 68 -12.19 -17.23 13.48
N ALA A 69 -12.99 -18.21 13.04
CA ALA A 69 -14.09 -17.97 12.13
C ALA A 69 -15.16 -17.07 12.78
N ILE A 70 -15.70 -16.16 12.00
CA ILE A 70 -16.77 -15.26 12.44
C ILE A 70 -17.99 -15.42 11.54
N ASP A 71 -19.15 -15.07 12.06
CA ASP A 71 -20.37 -15.00 11.28
C ASP A 71 -20.73 -13.52 11.06
N LEU A 72 -20.94 -13.14 9.81
CA LEU A 72 -21.30 -11.79 9.41
C LEU A 72 -22.63 -11.81 8.67
N ASP A 73 -23.52 -10.88 9.01
CA ASP A 73 -24.79 -10.70 8.29
C ASP A 73 -24.54 -10.51 6.80
N ALA A 74 -25.01 -11.44 5.98
CA ALA A 74 -24.85 -11.44 4.54
C ALA A 74 -25.41 -10.15 3.87
N GLY A 75 -26.42 -9.51 4.48
CA GLY A 75 -26.97 -8.25 4.00
C GLY A 75 -26.09 -7.02 4.29
N LYS A 76 -25.25 -7.08 5.33
CA LYS A 76 -24.39 -5.97 5.78
C LYS A 76 -23.07 -6.48 6.38
N PRO A 77 -22.30 -7.31 5.65
CA PRO A 77 -21.12 -7.97 6.22
C PRO A 77 -20.05 -6.97 6.66
N TYR A 78 -19.91 -5.87 5.95
CA TYR A 78 -18.93 -4.83 6.24
C TYR A 78 -19.27 -4.07 7.55
N THR A 79 -20.52 -3.69 7.73
CA THR A 79 -21.01 -3.07 8.98
C THR A 79 -20.83 -4.00 10.18
N GLY A 80 -21.08 -5.31 10.01
CA GLY A 80 -20.85 -6.31 11.02
C GLY A 80 -19.37 -6.45 11.42
N ALA A 81 -18.47 -6.44 10.43
CA ALA A 81 -17.03 -6.45 10.65
C ALA A 81 -16.54 -5.23 11.44
N LEU A 82 -17.01 -4.03 11.08
CA LEU A 82 -16.69 -2.79 11.83
C LEU A 82 -17.24 -2.83 13.26
N ALA A 83 -18.45 -3.33 13.46
CA ALA A 83 -19.03 -3.49 14.80
C ALA A 83 -18.20 -4.44 15.66
N LEU A 84 -17.77 -5.58 15.11
CA LEU A 84 -16.88 -6.52 15.80
C LEU A 84 -15.57 -5.85 16.23
N ILE A 85 -14.89 -5.15 15.30
CA ILE A 85 -13.64 -4.42 15.60
C ILE A 85 -13.88 -3.39 16.71
N ARG A 86 -14.95 -2.59 16.63
CA ARG A 86 -15.35 -1.62 17.66
C ARG A 86 -15.50 -2.30 19.02
N ASP A 87 -16.27 -3.38 19.10
CA ASP A 87 -16.55 -4.07 20.35
C ASP A 87 -15.29 -4.68 20.97
N ARG A 88 -14.39 -5.22 20.11
CA ARG A 88 -13.06 -5.71 20.56
C ARG A 88 -12.20 -4.57 21.12
N ILE A 89 -12.19 -3.40 20.47
CA ILE A 89 -11.46 -2.22 20.96
C ILE A 89 -12.05 -1.77 22.30
N LEU A 90 -13.37 -1.62 22.39
CA LEU A 90 -14.04 -1.18 23.61
C LEU A 90 -13.78 -2.13 24.81
N ALA A 91 -13.78 -3.42 24.56
CA ALA A 91 -13.48 -4.43 25.60
C ALA A 91 -12.04 -4.32 26.16
N ARG A 92 -11.11 -3.73 25.40
CA ARG A 92 -9.69 -3.60 25.77
C ARG A 92 -9.30 -2.21 26.29
N LEU A 93 -10.22 -1.27 26.36
CA LEU A 93 -9.89 0.11 26.77
C LEU A 93 -9.31 0.22 28.18
N ALA A 94 -9.68 -0.68 29.11
CA ALA A 94 -9.18 -0.69 30.49
C ALA A 94 -9.24 0.70 31.17
N GLY A 95 -10.37 1.42 30.99
CA GLY A 95 -10.57 2.77 31.52
C GLY A 95 -9.99 3.92 30.66
N ARG A 96 -9.29 3.61 29.60
CA ARG A 96 -8.80 4.58 28.60
C ARG A 96 -9.91 4.96 27.63
N ARG A 97 -9.69 5.99 26.85
CA ARG A 97 -10.63 6.41 25.79
C ARG A 97 -9.93 6.46 24.43
N VAL A 98 -10.69 6.31 23.37
CA VAL A 98 -10.24 6.60 22.02
C VAL A 98 -10.27 8.12 21.83
N GLY A 99 -9.12 8.74 21.61
CA GLY A 99 -8.96 10.18 21.38
C GLY A 99 -9.10 10.57 19.91
N ALA A 100 -8.75 9.66 18.98
CA ALA A 100 -8.89 9.87 17.54
C ALA A 100 -8.97 8.57 16.77
N VAL A 101 -9.54 8.64 15.55
CA VAL A 101 -9.48 7.57 14.53
C VAL A 101 -8.80 8.10 13.27
N ALA A 102 -7.75 7.43 12.84
CA ALA A 102 -7.11 7.65 11.55
C ALA A 102 -7.67 6.67 10.52
N HIS A 103 -8.11 7.19 9.38
CA HIS A 103 -8.57 6.38 8.25
C HIS A 103 -7.54 6.44 7.12
N ARG A 104 -7.06 5.31 6.65
CA ARG A 104 -6.39 5.24 5.37
C ARG A 104 -7.43 5.44 4.29
N VAL A 105 -7.29 6.52 3.54
CA VAL A 105 -8.16 6.86 2.40
C VAL A 105 -7.31 6.85 1.15
N VAL A 106 -7.70 6.06 0.16
CA VAL A 106 -6.84 5.83 -1.01
C VAL A 106 -6.65 7.10 -1.82
N HIS A 107 -7.69 7.94 -1.95
CA HIS A 107 -7.65 9.08 -2.84
C HIS A 107 -8.19 10.37 -2.23
N GLY A 108 -7.34 11.41 -2.22
CA GLY A 108 -7.71 12.77 -1.80
C GLY A 108 -8.11 13.71 -2.94
N GLY A 109 -8.16 13.20 -4.18
CA GLY A 109 -8.39 14.02 -5.38
C GLY A 109 -7.27 15.06 -5.57
N SER A 110 -7.63 16.16 -6.23
CA SER A 110 -6.74 17.32 -6.39
C SER A 110 -6.80 18.30 -5.19
N LYS A 111 -7.69 18.05 -4.22
CA LYS A 111 -7.96 18.96 -3.10
C LYS A 111 -7.24 18.55 -1.81
N TYR A 112 -7.20 17.25 -1.50
CA TYR A 112 -6.69 16.74 -0.24
C TYR A 112 -5.38 15.97 -0.43
N PHE A 113 -4.28 16.59 -0.07
CA PHE A 113 -2.93 15.98 -0.07
C PHE A 113 -2.29 15.96 1.32
N LYS A 114 -2.87 16.64 2.29
CA LYS A 114 -2.48 16.58 3.71
C LYS A 114 -3.56 15.85 4.50
N PRO A 115 -3.20 15.23 5.63
CA PRO A 115 -4.19 14.68 6.55
C PRO A 115 -5.22 15.73 6.91
N VAL A 116 -6.50 15.36 6.92
CA VAL A 116 -7.60 16.29 7.19
C VAL A 116 -8.57 15.70 8.21
N ARG A 117 -8.99 16.51 9.19
CA ARG A 117 -10.10 16.15 10.07
C ARG A 117 -11.38 16.08 9.26
N VAL A 118 -12.07 14.94 9.38
CA VAL A 118 -13.26 14.67 8.57
C VAL A 118 -14.49 15.19 9.29
N ASP A 119 -15.26 16.00 8.57
CA ASP A 119 -16.64 16.40 8.87
C ASP A 119 -17.56 15.95 7.73
N ALA A 120 -18.83 16.35 7.76
CA ALA A 120 -19.80 16.00 6.73
C ALA A 120 -19.40 16.58 5.36
N GLY A 121 -18.87 17.79 5.31
CA GLY A 121 -18.44 18.44 4.06
C GLY A 121 -17.24 17.74 3.43
N VAL A 122 -16.22 17.40 4.24
CA VAL A 122 -15.05 16.61 3.78
C VAL A 122 -15.50 15.23 3.30
N LEU A 123 -16.41 14.57 4.02
CA LEU A 123 -16.92 13.26 3.59
C LEU A 123 -17.64 13.34 2.24
N ASP A 124 -18.44 14.37 2.01
CA ASP A 124 -19.15 14.57 0.74
C ASP A 124 -18.18 14.86 -0.42
N ASP A 125 -17.15 15.68 -0.19
CA ASP A 125 -16.07 15.90 -1.17
C ASP A 125 -15.38 14.57 -1.53
N LEU A 126 -15.03 13.75 -0.51
CA LEU A 126 -14.33 12.47 -0.71
C LEU A 126 -15.22 11.45 -1.46
N ARG A 127 -16.53 11.50 -1.28
CA ARG A 127 -17.48 10.69 -2.07
C ARG A 127 -17.44 11.06 -3.55
N GLY A 128 -17.24 12.34 -3.86
CA GLY A 128 -17.03 12.79 -5.24
C GLY A 128 -15.81 12.17 -5.92
N TYR A 129 -14.84 11.66 -5.15
CA TYR A 129 -13.65 10.99 -5.68
C TYR A 129 -13.79 9.45 -5.78
N ILE A 130 -14.93 8.86 -5.44
CA ILE A 130 -15.16 7.42 -5.62
C ILE A 130 -14.82 6.95 -7.05
N PRO A 131 -15.17 7.68 -8.13
CA PRO A 131 -14.82 7.26 -9.49
C PRO A 131 -13.31 7.14 -9.76
N LEU A 132 -12.45 7.79 -8.94
CA LEU A 132 -10.99 7.71 -9.08
C LEU A 132 -10.40 6.42 -8.46
N ALA A 133 -11.10 5.82 -7.50
CA ALA A 133 -10.68 4.59 -6.83
C ALA A 133 -11.89 3.72 -6.42
N PRO A 134 -12.72 3.26 -7.38
CA PRO A 134 -14.02 2.63 -7.09
C PRO A 134 -13.91 1.32 -6.30
N LEU A 135 -12.77 0.62 -6.39
CA LEU A 135 -12.55 -0.64 -5.70
C LEU A 135 -12.05 -0.48 -4.25
N HIS A 136 -11.75 0.75 -3.81
CA HIS A 136 -11.13 0.99 -2.49
C HIS A 136 -11.85 2.10 -1.72
N GLN A 137 -12.13 3.23 -2.37
CA GLN A 137 -12.65 4.44 -1.73
C GLN A 137 -13.99 4.23 -0.99
N PRO A 138 -14.99 3.51 -1.55
CA PRO A 138 -16.28 3.32 -0.89
C PRO A 138 -16.18 2.73 0.51
N PHE A 139 -15.31 1.74 0.70
CA PHE A 139 -15.16 1.01 1.96
C PHE A 139 -14.58 1.87 3.07
N ALA A 140 -13.55 2.66 2.76
CA ALA A 140 -13.00 3.62 3.72
C ALA A 140 -14.03 4.67 4.12
N LEU A 141 -14.80 5.21 3.15
CA LEU A 141 -15.80 6.24 3.41
C LEU A 141 -17.04 5.70 4.13
N GLU A 142 -17.38 4.42 3.96
CA GLU A 142 -18.43 3.77 4.76
C GLU A 142 -18.05 3.72 6.24
N ALA A 143 -16.81 3.32 6.56
CA ALA A 143 -16.32 3.31 7.94
C ALA A 143 -16.35 4.73 8.55
N VAL A 144 -15.90 5.74 7.80
CA VAL A 144 -15.95 7.15 8.22
C VAL A 144 -17.39 7.57 8.50
N ALA A 145 -18.33 7.29 7.59
CA ALA A 145 -19.72 7.69 7.71
C ALA A 145 -20.42 7.05 8.93
N ILE A 146 -20.14 5.76 9.18
CA ILE A 146 -20.68 5.05 10.35
C ILE A 146 -20.18 5.72 11.64
N LEU A 147 -18.86 5.96 11.75
CA LEU A 147 -18.29 6.54 12.95
C LEU A 147 -18.69 8.02 13.14
N LEU A 148 -18.86 8.81 12.11
CA LEU A 148 -19.39 10.19 12.21
C LEU A 148 -20.81 10.20 12.77
N ARG A 149 -21.64 9.24 12.37
CA ARG A 149 -23.01 9.12 12.86
C ARG A 149 -23.07 8.63 14.32
N GLU A 150 -22.30 7.60 14.66
CA GLU A 150 -22.35 6.97 15.97
C GLU A 150 -21.55 7.72 17.04
N TYR A 151 -20.46 8.36 16.64
CA TYR A 151 -19.54 9.08 17.53
C TYR A 151 -19.20 10.49 17.01
N PRO A 152 -20.18 11.41 16.91
CA PRO A 152 -20.00 12.72 16.25
C PRO A 152 -18.96 13.63 16.89
N ARG A 153 -18.57 13.36 18.15
CA ARG A 153 -17.53 14.12 18.86
C ARG A 153 -16.14 13.49 18.75
N LEU A 154 -16.03 12.25 18.28
CA LEU A 154 -14.74 11.58 18.12
C LEU A 154 -14.02 12.13 16.89
N PRO A 155 -12.82 12.74 17.06
CA PRO A 155 -12.04 13.21 15.93
C PRO A 155 -11.71 12.07 14.97
N GLN A 156 -11.99 12.25 13.69
CA GLN A 156 -11.62 11.35 12.62
C GLN A 156 -10.74 12.08 11.64
N VAL A 157 -9.66 11.45 11.20
CA VAL A 157 -8.68 12.03 10.27
C VAL A 157 -8.51 11.11 9.06
N ALA A 158 -8.69 11.65 7.87
CA ALA A 158 -8.36 10.98 6.63
C ALA A 158 -6.87 11.20 6.30
N CYS A 159 -6.14 10.10 6.08
CA CYS A 159 -4.75 10.06 5.67
C CYS A 159 -4.68 9.44 4.27
N PHE A 160 -4.06 10.13 3.31
CA PHE A 160 -4.21 9.83 1.89
C PHE A 160 -3.01 9.11 1.29
N ASP A 161 -3.26 8.00 0.57
CA ASP A 161 -2.20 7.32 -0.20
C ASP A 161 -1.62 8.19 -1.32
N THR A 162 -2.41 9.10 -1.87
CA THR A 162 -1.94 10.05 -2.88
C THR A 162 -1.16 11.23 -2.30
N GLY A 163 -1.26 11.46 -0.99
CA GLY A 163 -0.78 12.70 -0.36
C GLY A 163 0.73 12.92 -0.45
N PHE A 164 1.54 11.89 -0.33
CA PHE A 164 3.00 11.99 -0.40
C PHE A 164 3.51 12.52 -1.74
N HIS A 165 2.77 12.24 -2.80
CA HIS A 165 3.16 12.60 -4.17
C HIS A 165 2.77 14.03 -4.59
N HIS A 166 2.27 14.87 -3.68
CA HIS A 166 1.91 16.25 -4.00
C HIS A 166 3.12 17.11 -4.43
N THR A 167 4.33 16.68 -4.11
CA THR A 167 5.59 17.38 -4.48
C THR A 167 6.09 17.06 -5.88
N ILE A 168 5.48 16.10 -6.58
CA ILE A 168 5.86 15.74 -7.95
C ILE A 168 5.72 16.97 -8.87
N PRO A 169 6.72 17.29 -9.71
CA PRO A 169 6.64 18.40 -10.64
C PRO A 169 5.45 18.26 -11.60
N LYS A 170 4.88 19.38 -12.02
CA LYS A 170 3.71 19.40 -12.91
C LYS A 170 3.92 18.56 -14.18
N VAL A 171 5.15 18.57 -14.75
CA VAL A 171 5.50 17.78 -15.94
C VAL A 171 5.34 16.27 -15.73
N GLU A 172 5.55 15.78 -14.50
CA GLU A 172 5.34 14.37 -14.14
C GLU A 172 3.87 14.06 -13.83
N GLN A 173 3.09 15.08 -13.45
CA GLN A 173 1.66 14.90 -13.14
C GLN A 173 0.79 14.88 -14.39
N ILE A 174 1.13 15.64 -15.43
CA ILE A 174 0.33 15.75 -16.66
C ILE A 174 0.41 14.45 -17.45
N LEU A 175 -0.75 13.92 -17.81
CA LEU A 175 -0.85 12.87 -18.81
C LEU A 175 -0.88 13.49 -20.20
N PRO A 176 -0.31 12.85 -21.25
CA PRO A 176 -0.28 13.40 -22.60
C PRO A 176 -1.66 13.31 -23.28
N LEU A 177 -2.63 13.99 -22.71
CA LEU A 177 -4.00 14.12 -23.14
C LEU A 177 -4.31 15.59 -23.46
N PRO A 178 -5.44 15.92 -24.11
CA PRO A 178 -5.88 17.31 -24.24
C PRO A 178 -5.87 18.05 -22.91
N TRP A 179 -5.51 19.34 -22.92
CA TRP A 179 -5.27 20.11 -21.70
C TRP A 179 -6.43 20.14 -20.70
N ASP A 180 -7.66 20.13 -21.21
CA ASP A 180 -8.87 20.07 -20.38
C ASP A 180 -8.97 18.81 -19.50
N ALA A 181 -8.29 17.73 -19.88
CA ALA A 181 -8.17 16.54 -19.02
C ALA A 181 -7.46 16.87 -17.69
N TRP A 182 -6.39 17.67 -17.73
CA TRP A 182 -5.74 18.19 -16.54
C TRP A 182 -6.68 19.02 -15.66
N GLU A 183 -7.47 19.88 -16.25
CA GLU A 183 -8.42 20.74 -15.55
C GLU A 183 -9.51 19.93 -14.87
N ARG A 184 -9.96 18.83 -15.49
CA ARG A 184 -10.90 17.87 -14.90
C ARG A 184 -10.26 16.95 -13.86
N GLY A 185 -8.96 17.07 -13.57
CA GLY A 185 -8.27 16.23 -12.60
C GLY A 185 -7.78 14.89 -13.14
N VAL A 186 -7.78 14.67 -14.46
CA VAL A 186 -7.21 13.47 -15.08
C VAL A 186 -5.70 13.65 -15.18
N ARG A 187 -4.98 13.23 -14.12
CA ARG A 187 -3.54 13.41 -13.93
C ARG A 187 -2.94 12.25 -13.17
N ARG A 188 -1.61 12.17 -13.14
CA ARG A 188 -0.91 11.27 -12.24
C ARG A 188 -1.08 11.74 -10.81
N TYR A 189 -1.52 10.84 -9.93
CA TYR A 189 -1.62 11.07 -8.50
C TYR A 189 -0.54 10.31 -7.72
N GLY A 190 -0.26 9.07 -8.10
CA GLY A 190 0.58 8.16 -7.33
C GLY A 190 -0.16 7.60 -6.11
N PHE A 191 0.32 6.46 -5.59
CA PHE A 191 -0.29 5.74 -4.47
C PHE A 191 0.80 5.20 -3.54
N HIS A 192 0.42 4.45 -2.50
CA HIS A 192 1.28 3.97 -1.43
C HIS A 192 1.99 5.11 -0.66
N GLY A 193 1.40 6.30 -0.66
CA GLY A 193 2.01 7.48 -0.06
C GLY A 193 2.27 7.37 1.43
N LEU A 194 1.46 6.60 2.19
CA LEU A 194 1.74 6.33 3.60
C LEU A 194 3.01 5.50 3.78
N SER A 195 3.23 4.50 2.91
CA SER A 195 4.47 3.73 2.91
C SER A 195 5.68 4.62 2.60
N TYR A 196 5.59 5.47 1.57
CA TYR A 196 6.69 6.39 1.23
C TYR A 196 6.91 7.46 2.30
N ALA A 197 5.87 7.96 2.96
CA ALA A 197 5.99 8.85 4.09
C ALA A 197 6.71 8.18 5.28
N TYR A 198 6.47 6.88 5.48
CA TYR A 198 7.23 6.10 6.45
C TYR A 198 8.71 6.02 6.07
N MET A 199 9.02 5.70 4.81
CA MET A 199 10.40 5.67 4.31
C MET A 199 11.09 7.02 4.50
N ALA A 200 10.43 8.13 4.16
CA ALA A 200 10.97 9.48 4.38
C ALA A 200 11.26 9.80 5.85
N THR A 201 10.66 9.08 6.79
CA THR A 201 10.94 9.18 8.23
C THR A 201 12.03 8.19 8.68
N ALA A 202 11.93 6.92 8.27
CA ALA A 202 12.78 5.85 8.77
C ALA A 202 14.18 5.86 8.15
N LEU A 203 14.30 6.17 6.86
CA LEU A 203 15.58 6.10 6.15
C LEU A 203 16.63 7.08 6.70
N PRO A 204 16.33 8.38 6.97
CA PRO A 204 17.33 9.27 7.56
C PRO A 204 17.74 8.89 8.99
N GLU A 205 16.86 8.25 9.76
CA GLU A 205 17.21 7.74 11.09
C GLU A 205 18.19 6.58 11.03
N ARG A 206 18.14 5.76 9.97
CA ARG A 206 18.98 4.55 9.81
C ARG A 206 20.22 4.79 8.96
N HIS A 207 20.12 5.66 7.95
CA HIS A 207 21.16 5.86 6.94
C HIS A 207 21.66 7.31 6.86
N GLY A 208 21.18 8.19 7.76
CA GLY A 208 21.61 9.59 7.82
C GLY A 208 21.39 10.34 6.50
N ASP A 209 22.37 11.14 6.10
CA ASP A 209 22.30 11.98 4.91
C ASP A 209 22.28 11.18 3.59
N ALA A 210 22.73 9.92 3.58
CA ALA A 210 22.64 9.07 2.39
C ALA A 210 21.19 8.92 1.90
N ALA A 211 20.22 8.91 2.79
CA ALA A 211 18.80 8.81 2.46
C ALA A 211 18.24 10.06 1.74
N ARG A 212 18.94 11.22 1.84
CA ARG A 212 18.51 12.48 1.22
C ARG A 212 18.94 12.63 -0.24
N GLY A 213 19.83 11.76 -0.70
CA GLY A 213 20.30 11.71 -2.06
C GLY A 213 19.24 11.27 -3.07
N ARG A 214 19.72 10.72 -4.18
CA ARG A 214 18.88 10.15 -5.25
C ARG A 214 18.42 8.76 -4.83
N THR A 215 17.26 8.70 -4.20
CA THR A 215 16.70 7.47 -3.62
C THR A 215 15.54 6.96 -4.45
N ILE A 216 15.52 5.67 -4.74
CA ILE A 216 14.35 4.98 -5.29
C ILE A 216 13.85 3.99 -4.25
N VAL A 217 12.58 4.09 -3.90
CA VAL A 217 11.91 3.12 -3.04
C VAL A 217 11.01 2.23 -3.88
N ALA A 218 11.23 0.92 -3.79
CA ALA A 218 10.46 -0.11 -4.44
C ALA A 218 9.49 -0.74 -3.44
N HIS A 219 8.25 -0.25 -3.41
CA HIS A 219 7.16 -0.86 -2.65
C HIS A 219 6.59 -2.02 -3.48
N LEU A 220 7.02 -3.23 -3.16
CA LEU A 220 6.64 -4.46 -3.86
C LEU A 220 5.75 -5.32 -2.95
N GLY A 221 4.45 -5.16 -3.10
CA GLY A 221 3.42 -5.95 -2.40
C GLY A 221 2.49 -6.63 -3.40
N SER A 222 1.25 -6.93 -3.00
CA SER A 222 0.19 -7.35 -3.93
C SER A 222 -0.15 -6.23 -4.93
N GLY A 223 -0.15 -4.97 -4.47
CA GLY A 223 0.03 -3.78 -5.29
C GLY A 223 1.51 -3.38 -5.25
N ALA A 224 2.05 -2.86 -6.36
CA ALA A 224 3.44 -2.48 -6.45
C ALA A 224 3.63 -1.13 -7.14
N SER A 225 4.54 -0.32 -6.61
CA SER A 225 4.97 0.93 -7.23
C SER A 225 6.40 1.27 -6.87
N LEU A 226 7.01 2.15 -7.64
CA LEU A 226 8.26 2.82 -7.30
C LEU A 226 8.00 4.29 -7.02
N CYS A 227 8.82 4.86 -6.13
CA CYS A 227 8.88 6.29 -5.91
C CYS A 227 10.34 6.75 -5.97
N ALA A 228 10.63 7.68 -6.88
CA ALA A 228 11.88 8.40 -6.92
C ALA A 228 11.80 9.58 -5.94
N MET A 229 12.79 9.69 -5.06
CA MET A 229 12.87 10.73 -4.05
C MET A 229 14.16 11.51 -4.16
N ARG A 230 14.09 12.80 -3.88
CA ARG A 230 15.23 13.68 -3.60
C ARG A 230 14.89 14.49 -2.36
N ASP A 231 15.82 14.59 -1.43
CA ASP A 231 15.55 15.23 -0.13
C ASP A 231 14.30 14.69 0.56
N LEU A 232 14.08 13.36 0.47
CA LEU A 232 12.94 12.65 1.05
C LEU A 232 11.57 13.08 0.50
N GLN A 233 11.54 13.81 -0.62
CA GLN A 233 10.31 14.22 -1.31
C GLN A 233 10.14 13.45 -2.62
N SER A 234 8.89 13.13 -2.94
CA SER A 234 8.56 12.45 -4.19
C SER A 234 8.81 13.39 -5.39
N VAL A 235 9.58 12.92 -6.37
CA VAL A 235 9.81 13.63 -7.64
C VAL A 235 9.24 12.87 -8.83
N ALA A 236 9.05 11.57 -8.74
CA ALA A 236 8.36 10.73 -9.72
C ALA A 236 7.82 9.45 -9.06
N THR A 237 6.79 8.84 -9.63
CA THR A 237 6.24 7.56 -9.19
C THR A 237 5.63 6.79 -10.35
N THR A 238 5.59 5.46 -10.27
CA THR A 238 5.11 4.61 -11.37
C THR A 238 3.59 4.54 -11.47
N MET A 239 2.86 4.53 -10.35
CA MET A 239 1.40 4.56 -10.43
C MET A 239 0.93 5.91 -10.94
N GLY A 240 -0.09 5.90 -11.79
CA GLY A 240 -0.55 7.05 -12.55
C GLY A 240 -1.83 7.67 -11.99
N PHE A 241 -2.81 7.81 -12.88
CA PHE A 241 -4.16 8.26 -12.55
C PHE A 241 -4.88 7.27 -11.64
N SER A 242 -4.67 5.99 -11.87
CA SER A 242 -5.22 4.89 -11.07
C SER A 242 -4.10 4.01 -10.51
N ALA A 243 -4.45 3.13 -9.58
CA ALA A 243 -3.55 2.10 -9.06
C ALA A 243 -3.35 0.90 -10.03
N LEU A 244 -3.80 1.02 -11.26
CA LEU A 244 -3.60 0.02 -12.31
C LEU A 244 -2.30 0.25 -13.10
N ASP A 245 -1.84 1.51 -13.21
CA ASP A 245 -0.66 1.90 -13.97
C ASP A 245 0.66 1.51 -13.28
N GLY A 246 1.76 1.55 -14.02
CA GLY A 246 3.12 1.34 -13.54
C GLY A 246 3.60 -0.09 -13.61
N LEU A 247 4.04 -0.66 -12.50
CA LEU A 247 4.59 -2.01 -12.44
C LEU A 247 3.55 -3.09 -12.73
N MET A 248 3.99 -4.19 -13.33
CA MET A 248 3.24 -5.43 -13.29
C MET A 248 3.08 -5.89 -11.84
N MET A 249 1.88 -6.30 -11.45
CA MET A 249 1.57 -6.68 -10.06
C MET A 249 1.09 -8.14 -9.99
N GLY A 250 0.61 -8.56 -8.83
CA GLY A 250 0.11 -9.93 -8.64
C GLY A 250 -1.02 -10.29 -9.62
N THR A 251 -2.04 -9.41 -9.73
CA THR A 251 -3.20 -9.61 -10.59
C THR A 251 -3.46 -8.47 -11.58
N ARG A 252 -2.75 -7.33 -11.46
CA ARG A 252 -2.92 -6.15 -12.30
C ARG A 252 -1.86 -6.09 -13.38
N THR A 253 -2.24 -5.57 -14.55
CA THR A 253 -1.33 -5.45 -15.70
C THR A 253 -0.11 -4.57 -15.44
N GLY A 254 -0.27 -3.47 -14.69
CA GLY A 254 0.63 -2.32 -14.78
C GLY A 254 0.45 -1.58 -16.11
N ALA A 255 1.45 -0.81 -16.49
CA ALA A 255 1.46 -0.05 -17.75
C ALA A 255 1.21 -0.97 -18.96
N LEU A 256 0.22 -0.59 -19.76
CA LEU A 256 -0.22 -1.30 -20.95
C LEU A 256 -0.39 -0.31 -22.10
N ASP A 257 -0.22 -0.78 -23.34
CA ASP A 257 -0.56 0.00 -24.53
C ASP A 257 -2.08 0.27 -24.56
N PRO A 258 -2.52 1.54 -24.56
CA PRO A 258 -3.95 1.86 -24.64
C PRO A 258 -4.61 1.31 -25.91
N GLY A 259 -3.87 1.12 -26.99
CA GLY A 259 -4.36 0.47 -28.24
C GLY A 259 -4.78 -0.97 -28.00
N ALA A 260 -4.08 -1.71 -27.10
CA ALA A 260 -4.50 -3.06 -26.74
C ALA A 260 -5.86 -3.05 -26.01
N VAL A 261 -6.14 -2.06 -25.17
CA VAL A 261 -7.44 -1.93 -24.50
C VAL A 261 -8.55 -1.66 -25.51
N ILE A 262 -8.31 -0.75 -26.46
CA ILE A 262 -9.25 -0.45 -27.54
C ILE A 262 -9.52 -1.71 -28.37
N TYR A 263 -8.47 -2.47 -28.73
CA TYR A 263 -8.60 -3.73 -29.47
C TYR A 263 -9.49 -4.76 -28.75
N LEU A 264 -9.27 -4.98 -27.46
CA LEU A 264 -10.08 -5.89 -26.64
C LEU A 264 -11.58 -5.50 -26.67
N MET A 265 -11.87 -4.21 -26.59
CA MET A 265 -13.26 -3.72 -26.62
C MET A 265 -13.88 -3.72 -28.00
N GLU A 266 -13.16 -3.26 -29.02
CA GLU A 266 -13.73 -3.08 -30.37
C GLU A 266 -13.71 -4.35 -31.21
N ILE A 267 -12.64 -5.15 -31.12
CA ILE A 267 -12.46 -6.33 -31.97
C ILE A 267 -12.90 -7.59 -31.23
N GLU A 268 -12.43 -7.81 -30.01
CA GLU A 268 -12.85 -8.98 -29.21
C GLU A 268 -14.22 -8.79 -28.53
N LYS A 269 -14.81 -7.57 -28.64
CA LYS A 269 -16.15 -7.24 -28.13
C LYS A 269 -16.31 -7.42 -26.61
N LEU A 270 -15.22 -7.35 -25.86
CA LEU A 270 -15.30 -7.37 -24.40
C LEU A 270 -16.01 -6.13 -23.87
N SER A 271 -16.87 -6.31 -22.89
CA SER A 271 -17.52 -5.19 -22.22
C SER A 271 -16.52 -4.39 -21.39
N LEU A 272 -16.87 -3.15 -21.04
CA LEU A 272 -16.06 -2.33 -20.13
C LEU A 272 -15.83 -3.06 -18.79
N GLU A 273 -16.83 -3.78 -18.30
CA GLU A 273 -16.73 -4.56 -17.06
C GLU A 273 -15.75 -5.72 -17.21
N ASP A 274 -15.84 -6.50 -18.31
CA ASP A 274 -14.93 -7.63 -18.57
C ASP A 274 -13.49 -7.18 -18.72
N VAL A 275 -13.25 -6.06 -19.42
CA VAL A 275 -11.93 -5.46 -19.54
C VAL A 275 -11.44 -5.00 -18.18
N GLY A 276 -12.28 -4.33 -17.40
CA GLY A 276 -11.94 -3.93 -16.02
C GLY A 276 -11.55 -5.14 -15.15
N GLN A 277 -12.36 -6.20 -15.16
CA GLN A 277 -12.08 -7.44 -14.44
C GLN A 277 -10.77 -8.11 -14.92
N MET A 278 -10.51 -8.12 -16.22
CA MET A 278 -9.28 -8.65 -16.78
C MET A 278 -8.07 -7.88 -16.27
N LEU A 279 -8.06 -6.54 -16.39
CA LEU A 279 -6.91 -5.71 -16.08
C LEU A 279 -6.58 -5.66 -14.58
N TYR A 280 -7.60 -5.70 -13.71
CA TYR A 280 -7.41 -5.61 -12.27
C TYR A 280 -7.21 -6.97 -11.57
N HIS A 281 -7.87 -8.05 -12.07
CA HIS A 281 -7.99 -9.28 -11.28
C HIS A 281 -7.48 -10.54 -11.98
N ARG A 282 -7.31 -10.53 -13.31
CA ARG A 282 -6.95 -11.71 -14.10
C ARG A 282 -5.67 -11.52 -14.93
N SER A 283 -4.90 -10.48 -14.64
CA SER A 283 -3.66 -10.13 -15.33
C SER A 283 -2.44 -10.28 -14.40
N GLY A 284 -1.38 -9.58 -14.68
CA GLY A 284 -0.17 -9.60 -13.88
C GLY A 284 0.50 -10.99 -13.81
N LEU A 285 1.11 -11.27 -12.66
CA LEU A 285 1.76 -12.56 -12.41
C LEU A 285 0.79 -13.72 -12.57
N LEU A 286 -0.42 -13.59 -12.01
CA LEU A 286 -1.47 -14.61 -12.13
C LEU A 286 -1.85 -14.87 -13.60
N GLY A 287 -2.13 -13.81 -14.36
CA GLY A 287 -2.58 -13.92 -15.75
C GLY A 287 -1.52 -14.52 -16.67
N VAL A 288 -0.25 -14.13 -16.49
CA VAL A 288 0.86 -14.61 -17.33
C VAL A 288 1.28 -16.02 -16.93
N SER A 289 1.44 -16.29 -15.64
CA SER A 289 1.85 -17.63 -15.18
C SER A 289 0.72 -18.66 -15.30
N GLY A 290 -0.53 -18.24 -15.05
CA GLY A 290 -1.65 -19.15 -14.84
C GLY A 290 -1.56 -19.97 -13.54
N ILE A 291 -0.60 -19.64 -12.67
CA ILE A 291 -0.30 -20.40 -11.44
C ILE A 291 -0.70 -19.63 -10.20
N SER A 292 -0.14 -18.43 -10.01
CA SER A 292 -0.30 -17.65 -8.79
C SER A 292 -0.05 -16.16 -9.02
N SER A 293 -0.57 -15.34 -8.12
CA SER A 293 -0.23 -13.92 -8.01
C SER A 293 1.05 -13.67 -7.18
N GLU A 294 1.65 -14.71 -6.58
CA GLU A 294 2.78 -14.60 -5.67
C GLU A 294 4.07 -15.16 -6.31
N PRO A 295 5.16 -14.35 -6.41
CA PRO A 295 6.43 -14.80 -7.00
C PRO A 295 7.00 -16.06 -6.32
N ARG A 296 6.88 -16.17 -4.98
CA ARG A 296 7.39 -17.30 -4.20
C ARG A 296 6.67 -18.64 -4.49
N VAL A 297 5.47 -18.58 -5.05
CA VAL A 297 4.76 -19.78 -5.53
C VAL A 297 5.23 -20.11 -6.94
N ILE A 298 5.28 -19.11 -7.82
CA ILE A 298 5.63 -19.29 -9.23
C ILE A 298 7.06 -19.81 -9.39
N VAL A 299 8.02 -19.35 -8.59
CA VAL A 299 9.43 -19.78 -8.68
C VAL A 299 9.62 -21.29 -8.51
N LYS A 300 8.74 -21.96 -7.78
CA LYS A 300 8.79 -23.42 -7.58
C LYS A 300 8.50 -24.22 -8.84
N HIS A 301 7.93 -23.57 -9.86
CA HIS A 301 7.56 -24.17 -11.13
C HIS A 301 8.55 -23.82 -12.27
N GLU A 302 9.59 -23.00 -12.01
CA GLU A 302 10.51 -22.57 -13.09
C GLU A 302 11.29 -23.74 -13.73
N ASP A 303 11.60 -24.76 -12.95
CA ASP A 303 12.37 -25.93 -13.42
C ASP A 303 11.48 -27.03 -14.01
N GLU A 304 10.16 -26.85 -14.04
CA GLU A 304 9.24 -27.80 -14.66
C GLU A 304 9.38 -27.78 -16.19
N GLU A 305 9.25 -28.94 -16.81
CA GLU A 305 9.17 -29.07 -18.26
C GLU A 305 7.79 -28.68 -18.77
N GLY A 306 7.71 -28.29 -20.05
CA GLY A 306 6.45 -27.95 -20.71
C GLY A 306 5.92 -26.55 -20.42
N GLU A 307 4.64 -26.35 -20.73
CA GLU A 307 3.99 -25.01 -20.72
C GLU A 307 4.00 -24.35 -19.34
N ALA A 308 3.77 -25.12 -18.27
CA ALA A 308 3.71 -24.55 -16.90
C ALA A 308 5.06 -23.92 -16.51
N GLY A 309 6.17 -24.63 -16.72
CA GLY A 309 7.50 -24.10 -16.43
C GLY A 309 7.89 -22.93 -17.34
N GLU A 310 7.53 -22.99 -18.63
CA GLU A 310 7.76 -21.87 -19.55
C GLU A 310 7.01 -20.61 -19.09
N ARG A 311 5.73 -20.73 -18.77
CA ARG A 311 4.91 -19.61 -18.28
C ARG A 311 5.40 -19.07 -16.94
N ALA A 312 5.87 -19.92 -16.03
CA ALA A 312 6.48 -19.51 -14.77
C ALA A 312 7.73 -18.65 -15.02
N ARG A 313 8.65 -19.12 -15.85
CA ARG A 313 9.88 -18.37 -16.22
C ARG A 313 9.55 -17.03 -16.87
N ILE A 314 8.63 -17.01 -17.84
CA ILE A 314 8.24 -15.78 -18.54
C ILE A 314 7.58 -14.79 -17.56
N ALA A 315 6.69 -15.24 -16.69
CA ALA A 315 6.01 -14.38 -15.73
C ALA A 315 6.99 -13.69 -14.78
N LEU A 316 7.94 -14.44 -14.21
CA LEU A 316 8.96 -13.88 -13.31
C LEU A 316 9.95 -12.99 -14.05
N ALA A 317 10.39 -13.39 -15.25
CA ALA A 317 11.27 -12.56 -16.07
C ALA A 317 10.60 -11.22 -16.46
N LEU A 318 9.33 -11.24 -16.85
CA LEU A 318 8.57 -10.04 -17.16
C LEU A 318 8.39 -9.15 -15.94
N TYR A 319 8.06 -9.73 -14.78
CA TYR A 319 7.92 -9.00 -13.52
C TYR A 319 9.22 -8.26 -13.15
N VAL A 320 10.35 -8.97 -13.14
CA VAL A 320 11.68 -8.39 -12.87
C VAL A 320 12.03 -7.32 -13.92
N ARG A 321 11.82 -7.61 -15.20
CA ARG A 321 12.11 -6.69 -16.31
C ARG A 321 11.34 -5.36 -16.18
N ARG A 322 10.06 -5.41 -15.75
CA ARG A 322 9.26 -4.20 -15.54
C ARG A 322 9.81 -3.36 -14.38
N ILE A 323 10.23 -3.99 -13.28
CA ILE A 323 10.84 -3.29 -12.14
C ILE A 323 12.15 -2.64 -12.56
N VAL A 324 13.06 -3.38 -13.21
CA VAL A 324 14.37 -2.87 -13.68
C VAL A 324 14.20 -1.70 -14.64
N ARG A 325 13.26 -1.81 -15.59
CA ARG A 325 12.99 -0.74 -16.56
C ARG A 325 12.54 0.56 -15.88
N GLU A 326 11.63 0.46 -14.93
CA GLU A 326 11.11 1.63 -14.22
C GLU A 326 12.15 2.22 -13.24
N ILE A 327 12.99 1.39 -12.61
CA ILE A 327 14.13 1.88 -11.81
C ILE A 327 15.10 2.64 -12.73
N GLY A 328 15.42 2.11 -13.92
CA GLY A 328 16.27 2.79 -14.90
C GLY A 328 15.69 4.14 -15.35
N ALA A 329 14.39 4.20 -15.64
CA ALA A 329 13.70 5.43 -16.00
C ALA A 329 13.75 6.47 -14.86
N MET A 330 13.50 6.05 -13.63
CA MET A 330 13.55 6.92 -12.45
C MET A 330 14.98 7.36 -12.11
N ALA A 331 15.98 6.50 -12.29
CA ALA A 331 17.39 6.89 -12.16
C ALA A 331 17.77 7.97 -13.17
N ALA A 332 17.24 7.92 -14.41
CA ALA A 332 17.43 8.97 -15.38
C ALA A 332 16.77 10.29 -14.95
N VAL A 333 15.54 10.26 -14.43
CA VAL A 333 14.84 11.44 -13.88
C VAL A 333 15.61 12.07 -12.71
N LEU A 334 16.19 11.22 -11.83
CA LEU A 334 17.01 11.68 -10.70
C LEU A 334 18.41 12.18 -11.11
N GLY A 335 18.90 11.82 -12.32
CA GLY A 335 20.28 12.05 -12.75
C GLY A 335 21.28 11.11 -12.06
N GLY A 336 20.86 9.90 -11.73
CA GLY A 336 21.63 8.84 -11.09
C GLY A 336 20.88 8.16 -9.93
N LEU A 337 21.57 7.29 -9.22
CA LEU A 337 21.02 6.54 -8.09
C LEU A 337 22.07 6.44 -6.98
N ASP A 338 21.71 6.83 -5.76
CA ASP A 338 22.55 6.73 -4.57
C ASP A 338 22.03 5.63 -3.62
N MET A 339 20.71 5.45 -3.56
CA MET A 339 20.06 4.47 -2.68
C MET A 339 18.88 3.78 -3.37
N LEU A 340 18.80 2.45 -3.25
CA LEU A 340 17.65 1.65 -3.64
C LEU A 340 17.09 0.94 -2.40
N VAL A 341 15.80 1.10 -2.14
CA VAL A 341 15.13 0.54 -0.96
C VAL A 341 14.03 -0.41 -1.40
N PHE A 342 14.05 -1.63 -0.89
CA PHE A 342 12.97 -2.61 -1.06
C PHE A 342 12.08 -2.63 0.18
N THR A 343 10.77 -2.59 -0.03
CA THR A 343 9.77 -2.61 1.05
C THR A 343 8.50 -3.34 0.62
N ALA A 344 7.59 -3.57 1.54
CA ALA A 344 6.39 -4.37 1.40
C ALA A 344 6.66 -5.86 1.16
N GLY A 345 5.61 -6.69 1.19
CA GLY A 345 5.73 -8.14 1.36
C GLY A 345 6.68 -8.85 0.39
N VAL A 346 6.67 -8.51 -0.90
CA VAL A 346 7.62 -9.07 -1.88
C VAL A 346 8.99 -8.43 -1.72
N GLY A 347 9.05 -7.09 -1.54
CA GLY A 347 10.31 -6.37 -1.36
C GLY A 347 11.07 -6.82 -0.11
N GLU A 348 10.38 -7.05 0.99
CA GLU A 348 10.95 -7.44 2.28
C GLU A 348 11.37 -8.92 2.34
N HIS A 349 10.59 -9.82 1.72
CA HIS A 349 10.70 -11.27 2.00
C HIS A 349 11.07 -12.14 0.79
N ASN A 350 11.36 -11.57 -0.38
CA ASN A 350 11.73 -12.33 -1.57
C ASN A 350 13.15 -12.01 -2.04
N ALA A 351 14.14 -12.62 -1.39
CA ALA A 351 15.55 -12.44 -1.71
C ALA A 351 15.86 -12.68 -3.20
N PHE A 352 15.25 -13.70 -3.82
CA PHE A 352 15.46 -14.02 -5.22
C PHE A 352 14.94 -12.95 -6.20
N ILE A 353 13.85 -12.22 -5.87
CA ILE A 353 13.39 -11.08 -6.68
C ILE A 353 14.37 -9.92 -6.57
N ARG A 354 14.83 -9.60 -5.34
CA ARG A 354 15.82 -8.54 -5.13
C ARG A 354 17.14 -8.85 -5.85
N GLU A 355 17.61 -10.10 -5.76
CA GLU A 355 18.81 -10.57 -6.45
C GLU A 355 18.69 -10.37 -7.95
N ARG A 356 17.62 -10.83 -8.59
CA ARG A 356 17.40 -10.68 -10.04
C ARG A 356 17.30 -9.22 -10.48
N VAL A 357 16.59 -8.40 -9.70
CA VAL A 357 16.48 -6.95 -9.97
C VAL A 357 17.85 -6.27 -9.85
N CYS A 358 18.59 -6.53 -8.77
CA CYS A 358 19.87 -5.87 -8.53
C CYS A 358 20.96 -6.33 -9.52
N ARG A 359 20.99 -7.61 -9.90
CA ARG A 359 21.88 -8.13 -10.94
C ARG A 359 21.72 -7.36 -12.27
N ASP A 360 20.47 -7.13 -12.69
CA ASP A 360 20.18 -6.41 -13.92
C ASP A 360 20.43 -4.89 -13.79
N LEU A 361 20.66 -4.37 -12.56
CA LEU A 361 21.01 -2.97 -12.26
C LEU A 361 22.52 -2.77 -11.99
N ALA A 362 23.37 -3.77 -12.18
CA ALA A 362 24.81 -3.68 -11.97
C ALA A 362 25.47 -2.52 -12.72
N PHE A 363 24.95 -2.16 -13.91
CA PHE A 363 25.43 -1.03 -14.71
C PHE A 363 25.24 0.34 -14.01
N LEU A 364 24.30 0.44 -13.04
CA LEU A 364 24.14 1.62 -12.19
C LEU A 364 25.10 1.62 -11.00
N GLY A 365 25.86 0.55 -10.80
CA GLY A 365 26.77 0.38 -9.67
C GLY A 365 26.10 -0.26 -8.46
N VAL A 366 25.05 -1.04 -8.69
CA VAL A 366 24.41 -1.89 -7.67
C VAL A 366 25.19 -3.19 -7.58
N GLU A 367 25.69 -3.51 -6.38
CA GLU A 367 26.33 -4.78 -6.07
C GLU A 367 25.74 -5.33 -4.78
N LEU A 368 25.24 -6.58 -4.79
CA LEU A 368 24.65 -7.22 -3.62
C LEU A 368 25.69 -8.04 -2.84
N GLU A 369 25.46 -8.10 -1.53
CA GLU A 369 26.04 -9.10 -0.65
C GLU A 369 25.00 -10.23 -0.50
N GLU A 370 25.31 -11.42 -1.01
CA GLU A 370 24.37 -12.53 -1.18
C GLU A 370 23.80 -13.01 0.16
N ALA A 371 24.67 -13.23 1.16
CA ALA A 371 24.24 -13.72 2.47
C ALA A 371 23.37 -12.69 3.22
N ALA A 372 23.67 -11.39 3.09
CA ALA A 372 22.83 -10.34 3.66
C ALA A 372 21.46 -10.28 2.97
N ASN A 373 21.43 -10.45 1.64
CA ASN A 373 20.18 -10.49 0.89
C ASN A 373 19.29 -11.68 1.29
N GLU A 374 19.87 -12.88 1.42
CA GLU A 374 19.13 -14.07 1.85
C GLU A 374 18.58 -13.92 3.27
N ALA A 375 19.37 -13.31 4.16
CA ALA A 375 18.97 -13.03 5.54
C ALA A 375 17.95 -11.89 5.67
N ASN A 376 17.56 -11.21 4.58
CA ASN A 376 16.74 -10.00 4.59
C ASN A 376 17.33 -8.93 5.54
N ALA A 377 18.67 -8.76 5.54
CA ALA A 377 19.34 -7.78 6.37
C ALA A 377 18.92 -6.34 6.00
N ALA A 378 19.02 -5.41 6.93
CA ALA A 378 18.65 -4.01 6.69
C ALA A 378 19.46 -3.35 5.56
N VAL A 379 20.72 -3.75 5.39
CA VAL A 379 21.59 -3.37 4.26
C VAL A 379 22.01 -4.65 3.55
N ILE A 380 21.78 -4.70 2.25
CA ILE A 380 22.05 -5.88 1.41
C ILE A 380 23.04 -5.57 0.27
N SER A 381 23.53 -4.33 0.17
CA SER A 381 24.60 -3.98 -0.77
C SER A 381 25.95 -4.44 -0.27
N ALA A 382 26.82 -4.89 -1.18
CA ALA A 382 28.22 -5.20 -0.88
C ALA A 382 28.98 -3.92 -0.45
N PRO A 383 30.05 -4.04 0.35
CA PRO A 383 30.82 -2.88 0.83
C PRO A 383 31.39 -1.98 -0.28
N GLY A 384 31.62 -2.52 -1.48
CA GLY A 384 32.11 -1.77 -2.66
C GLY A 384 31.02 -1.17 -3.54
N SER A 385 29.74 -1.43 -3.26
CA SER A 385 28.63 -0.96 -4.05
C SER A 385 28.56 0.57 -4.04
N ARG A 386 28.40 1.19 -5.22
CA ARG A 386 28.20 2.64 -5.33
C ARG A 386 26.79 3.06 -4.92
N VAL A 387 25.84 2.14 -5.02
CA VAL A 387 24.44 2.34 -4.62
C VAL A 387 24.21 1.57 -3.33
N LEU A 388 23.78 2.26 -2.28
CA LEU A 388 23.33 1.60 -1.07
C LEU A 388 22.02 0.88 -1.35
N VAL A 389 21.97 -0.43 -1.09
CA VAL A 389 20.73 -1.21 -1.22
C VAL A 389 20.26 -1.64 0.17
N ALA A 390 19.02 -1.27 0.50
CA ALA A 390 18.43 -1.55 1.80
C ALA A 390 17.09 -2.29 1.70
N VAL A 391 16.76 -3.05 2.73
CA VAL A 391 15.44 -3.62 2.98
C VAL A 391 14.86 -2.94 4.21
N GLU A 392 13.75 -2.24 4.03
CA GLU A 392 13.10 -1.49 5.10
C GLU A 392 11.63 -1.91 5.22
N PRO A 393 11.22 -2.57 6.32
CA PRO A 393 9.82 -2.87 6.56
C PRO A 393 8.97 -1.60 6.66
N THR A 394 7.87 -1.54 5.91
CA THR A 394 6.95 -0.41 5.98
C THR A 394 6.06 -0.45 7.22
N ASN A 395 5.59 0.73 7.66
CA ASN A 395 4.65 0.87 8.78
C ASN A 395 3.64 1.99 8.49
N GLU A 396 2.70 1.68 7.61
CA GLU A 396 1.67 2.64 7.15
C GLU A 396 0.72 3.04 8.28
N GLU A 397 0.39 2.10 9.17
CA GLU A 397 -0.49 2.35 10.31
C GLU A 397 0.13 3.35 11.29
N TRP A 398 1.42 3.23 11.56
CA TRP A 398 2.12 4.19 12.43
C TRP A 398 2.14 5.60 11.84
N ILE A 399 2.40 5.71 10.53
CA ILE A 399 2.36 7.01 9.84
C ILE A 399 0.95 7.60 9.90
N ALA A 400 -0.09 6.82 9.68
CA ALA A 400 -1.46 7.30 9.75
C ALA A 400 -1.81 7.78 11.17
N ALA A 401 -1.40 7.04 12.22
CA ALA A 401 -1.58 7.45 13.61
C ALA A 401 -0.88 8.78 13.91
N ARG A 402 0.40 8.90 13.51
CA ARG A 402 1.20 10.12 13.69
C ARG A 402 0.60 11.32 12.96
N GLN A 403 0.16 11.11 11.70
CA GLN A 403 -0.50 12.14 10.90
C GLN A 403 -1.81 12.59 11.54
N ALA A 404 -2.59 11.65 12.07
CA ALA A 404 -3.85 11.97 12.72
C ALA A 404 -3.63 12.82 14.00
N LEU A 405 -2.66 12.43 14.83
CA LEU A 405 -2.31 13.20 16.02
C LEU A 405 -1.89 14.63 15.66
N ALA A 406 -1.04 14.79 14.64
CA ALA A 406 -0.61 16.12 14.18
C ALA A 406 -1.76 16.97 13.61
N ALA A 407 -2.80 16.35 13.06
CA ALA A 407 -3.95 17.06 12.47
C ALA A 407 -5.00 17.48 13.48
N ILE A 408 -4.96 16.96 14.72
CA ILE A 408 -5.91 17.29 15.79
C ILE A 408 -5.28 18.07 16.94
N ALA A 409 -3.92 18.18 16.98
CA ALA A 409 -3.17 19.04 17.92
C ALA A 409 -3.42 20.51 17.60
#